data_a66595bec3193f9de25e1c755a9353f4
#
_entry.id   a66595bec3193f9de25e1c755a9353f4
#
_cell.length_a   1.000
_cell.length_b   1.000
_cell.length_c   1.000
_cell.angle_alpha   90.00
_cell.angle_beta   90.00
_cell.angle_gamma   90.00
#
_symmetry.space_group_name_H-M   'P 1'
#
loop_
_entity.id
_entity.type
_entity.pdbx_description
1 polymer ?
#
loop_
_entity_poly.entity_id
_entity_poly.type
_entity_poly.pdbx_seq_one_letter_code
_entity_poly.pdbx_strand_id
1 'polypeptide(L)'
;MDEWVFVVIAGALGLLLTLLVNVGLAFYLAFQSTSPEVPANFDQRFLVLETWGCLVPFVWGFSAKWLPVFLGLRPVRGRILLPAIALNSGGVLLALAGAILPATVLILTGLVTAITALRLFEPSERPAKVKGVHVSFPFFVRLAYLWALIAAFLSLWAALSRDSSGIWGASRHALTVGFLATMVFAIGQRVLPAFSGMRLLFSTKLMFCSLMLLAVGCLLRVSSEVLAYQGMVRAAWSWLPTSAICEMAAVTVFAFNLLITFARQAPAIAAQPLREPG
;
A
#
# COMPACT_ATOMS: atom_id res chain seq x y z
N MET A 1 -21.99 -1.57 14.14
CA MET A 1 -21.13 -1.14 13.00
C MET A 1 -19.87 -1.97 13.11
N ASP A 2 -19.45 -2.59 12.02
CA ASP A 2 -18.26 -3.45 12.03
C ASP A 2 -16.99 -2.62 12.22
N GLU A 3 -15.99 -3.15 12.90
CA GLU A 3 -14.77 -2.42 13.27
C GLU A 3 -13.98 -1.92 12.04
N TRP A 4 -14.00 -2.67 10.93
CA TRP A 4 -13.34 -2.26 9.68
C TRP A 4 -13.88 -0.94 9.12
N VAL A 5 -15.17 -0.62 9.37
CA VAL A 5 -15.81 0.62 8.91
C VAL A 5 -15.20 1.83 9.59
N PHE A 6 -14.90 1.75 10.89
CA PHE A 6 -14.22 2.84 11.61
C PHE A 6 -12.83 3.13 11.04
N VAL A 7 -12.11 2.08 10.61
CA VAL A 7 -10.80 2.25 9.96
C VAL A 7 -10.93 2.94 8.61
N VAL A 8 -11.94 2.59 7.81
CA VAL A 8 -12.22 3.26 6.53
C VAL A 8 -12.66 4.72 6.74
N ILE A 9 -13.47 4.99 7.77
CA ILE A 9 -13.86 6.36 8.13
C ILE A 9 -12.63 7.18 8.52
N ALA A 10 -11.70 6.63 9.30
CA ALA A 10 -10.45 7.32 9.63
C ALA A 10 -9.64 7.64 8.36
N GLY A 11 -9.56 6.72 7.39
CA GLY A 11 -8.95 6.99 6.08
C GLY A 11 -9.66 8.09 5.30
N ALA A 12 -11.00 8.11 5.32
CA ALA A 12 -11.79 9.15 4.65
C ALA A 12 -11.61 10.54 5.30
N LEU A 13 -11.53 10.60 6.62
CA LEU A 13 -11.19 11.83 7.34
C LEU A 13 -9.76 12.29 7.02
N GLY A 14 -8.80 11.34 6.94
CA GLY A 14 -7.45 11.60 6.49
C GLY A 14 -7.42 12.17 5.06
N LEU A 15 -8.20 11.61 4.13
CA LEU A 15 -8.34 12.14 2.77
C LEU A 15 -8.89 13.55 2.76
N LEU A 16 -9.97 13.81 3.51
CA LEU A 16 -10.54 15.14 3.61
C LEU A 16 -9.53 16.15 4.14
N LEU A 17 -8.80 15.80 5.19
CA LEU A 17 -7.75 16.66 5.76
C LEU A 17 -6.62 16.88 4.74
N THR A 18 -6.18 15.86 4.02
CA THR A 18 -5.19 15.96 2.94
C THR A 18 -5.63 16.94 1.86
N LEU A 19 -6.90 16.86 1.41
CA LEU A 19 -7.44 17.78 0.40
C LEU A 19 -7.50 19.23 0.92
N LEU A 20 -7.93 19.45 2.16
CA LEU A 20 -7.97 20.77 2.77
C LEU A 20 -6.57 21.39 2.89
N VAL A 21 -5.58 20.60 3.36
CA VAL A 21 -4.19 21.04 3.46
C VAL A 21 -3.62 21.34 2.06
N ASN A 22 -3.92 20.51 1.06
CA ASN A 22 -3.47 20.72 -0.31
C ASN A 22 -4.03 22.03 -0.91
N VAL A 23 -5.33 22.31 -0.68
CA VAL A 23 -5.93 23.60 -1.08
C VAL A 23 -5.22 24.77 -0.40
N GLY A 24 -4.99 24.69 0.92
CA GLY A 24 -4.24 25.71 1.67
C GLY A 24 -2.84 25.91 1.12
N LEU A 25 -2.15 24.82 0.78
CA LEU A 25 -0.81 24.85 0.19
C LEU A 25 -0.83 25.49 -1.21
N ALA A 26 -1.82 25.16 -2.04
CA ALA A 26 -1.97 25.77 -3.36
C ALA A 26 -2.15 27.29 -3.27
N PHE A 27 -2.96 27.77 -2.32
CA PHE A 27 -3.07 29.21 -2.04
C PHE A 27 -1.74 29.81 -1.58
N TYR A 28 -1.05 29.14 -0.63
CA TYR A 28 0.25 29.60 -0.15
C TYR A 28 1.25 29.77 -1.30
N LEU A 29 1.37 28.76 -2.18
CA LEU A 29 2.28 28.80 -3.33
C LEU A 29 1.88 29.88 -4.35
N ALA A 30 0.57 30.11 -4.57
CA ALA A 30 0.08 31.12 -5.50
C ALA A 30 0.45 32.56 -5.10
N PHE A 31 0.68 32.81 -3.81
CA PHE A 31 1.11 34.12 -3.30
C PHE A 31 2.63 34.27 -3.19
N GLN A 32 3.42 33.22 -3.49
CA GLN A 32 4.88 33.32 -3.57
C GLN A 32 5.32 33.90 -4.91
N SER A 33 6.14 34.95 -4.88
CA SER A 33 6.37 35.81 -6.04
C SER A 33 7.35 35.29 -7.09
N THR A 34 8.36 34.47 -6.76
CA THR A 34 9.46 34.18 -7.70
C THR A 34 9.90 32.70 -7.76
N SER A 35 9.79 31.95 -6.69
CA SER A 35 10.16 30.53 -6.63
C SER A 35 9.21 29.81 -5.66
N PRO A 36 8.03 29.38 -6.12
CA PRO A 36 7.09 28.70 -5.24
C PRO A 36 7.66 27.37 -4.79
N GLU A 37 8.06 27.29 -3.54
CA GLU A 37 8.62 26.08 -2.93
C GLU A 37 7.82 25.69 -1.70
N VAL A 38 7.55 24.39 -1.57
CA VAL A 38 7.03 23.81 -0.32
C VAL A 38 8.20 23.66 0.65
N PRO A 39 8.14 24.24 1.86
CA PRO A 39 9.20 24.02 2.85
C PRO A 39 9.39 22.52 3.13
N ALA A 40 10.64 22.04 3.08
CA ALA A 40 10.95 20.61 3.18
C ALA A 40 10.42 19.94 4.47
N ASN A 41 10.39 20.68 5.58
CA ASN A 41 9.82 20.20 6.84
C ASN A 41 8.30 20.05 6.79
N PHE A 42 7.61 20.88 5.99
CA PHE A 42 6.18 20.76 5.76
C PHE A 42 5.87 19.62 4.78
N ASP A 43 6.63 19.51 3.68
CA ASP A 43 6.50 18.42 2.71
C ASP A 43 6.55 17.05 3.40
N GLN A 44 7.54 16.83 4.26
CA GLN A 44 7.64 15.58 5.01
C GLN A 44 6.40 15.27 5.85
N ARG A 45 5.83 16.26 6.54
CA ARG A 45 4.62 16.12 7.36
C ARG A 45 3.38 15.86 6.51
N PHE A 46 3.29 16.55 5.38
CA PHE A 46 2.21 16.38 4.44
C PHE A 46 2.19 14.98 3.82
N LEU A 47 3.36 14.45 3.43
CA LEU A 47 3.49 13.08 2.94
C LEU A 47 3.11 12.03 3.99
N VAL A 48 3.38 12.27 5.28
CA VAL A 48 2.90 11.38 6.35
C VAL A 48 1.38 11.39 6.44
N LEU A 49 0.74 12.56 6.30
CA LEU A 49 -0.72 12.67 6.27
C LEU A 49 -1.32 11.91 5.09
N GLU A 50 -0.80 12.12 3.86
CA GLU A 50 -1.29 11.46 2.66
C GLU A 50 -1.17 9.93 2.75
N THR A 51 -0.05 9.45 3.22
CA THR A 51 0.22 8.01 3.23
C THR A 51 -0.36 7.34 4.48
N TRP A 52 0.14 7.67 5.66
CA TRP A 52 -0.25 7.04 6.92
C TRP A 52 -1.62 7.52 7.44
N GLY A 53 -2.02 8.75 7.12
CA GLY A 53 -3.32 9.30 7.52
C GLY A 53 -4.47 8.89 6.59
N CYS A 54 -4.21 8.69 5.31
CA CYS A 54 -5.23 8.41 4.30
C CYS A 54 -5.10 6.99 3.72
N LEU A 55 -4.04 6.72 2.94
CA LEU A 55 -3.95 5.52 2.11
C LEU A 55 -3.82 4.23 2.96
N VAL A 56 -2.98 4.24 4.00
CA VAL A 56 -2.76 3.07 4.85
C VAL A 56 -4.04 2.64 5.60
N PRO A 57 -4.81 3.54 6.23
CA PRO A 57 -6.10 3.18 6.83
C PRO A 57 -7.09 2.57 5.84
N PHE A 58 -7.19 3.08 4.62
CA PHE A 58 -8.04 2.44 3.60
C PHE A 58 -7.61 1.01 3.33
N VAL A 59 -6.31 0.77 3.12
CA VAL A 59 -5.80 -0.59 2.90
C VAL A 59 -6.08 -1.48 4.11
N TRP A 60 -5.91 -1.00 5.34
CA TRP A 60 -6.20 -1.80 6.55
C TRP A 60 -7.68 -2.12 6.68
N GLY A 61 -8.58 -1.16 6.45
CA GLY A 61 -10.01 -1.36 6.53
C GLY A 61 -10.51 -2.41 5.53
N PHE A 62 -10.11 -2.26 4.26
CA PHE A 62 -10.44 -3.25 3.23
C PHE A 62 -9.77 -4.60 3.46
N SER A 63 -8.54 -4.61 3.98
CA SER A 63 -7.85 -5.84 4.39
C SER A 63 -8.61 -6.56 5.50
N ALA A 64 -9.08 -5.85 6.51
CA ALA A 64 -9.85 -6.43 7.60
C ALA A 64 -11.14 -7.10 7.10
N LYS A 65 -11.78 -6.54 6.09
CA LYS A 65 -12.99 -7.10 5.49
C LYS A 65 -12.72 -8.30 4.59
N TRP A 66 -11.70 -8.22 3.71
CA TRP A 66 -11.57 -9.16 2.60
C TRP A 66 -10.46 -10.18 2.73
N LEU A 67 -9.32 -9.85 3.40
CA LEU A 67 -8.19 -10.78 3.48
C LEU A 67 -8.49 -12.09 4.22
N PRO A 68 -9.29 -12.11 5.30
CA PRO A 68 -9.66 -13.38 5.94
C PRO A 68 -10.31 -14.34 4.94
N VAL A 69 -11.16 -13.82 4.04
CA VAL A 69 -11.85 -14.63 3.02
C VAL A 69 -10.88 -15.05 1.91
N PHE A 70 -9.99 -14.14 1.48
CA PHE A 70 -9.11 -14.38 0.33
C PHE A 70 -7.94 -15.31 0.68
N LEU A 71 -7.37 -15.14 1.86
CA LEU A 71 -6.20 -15.90 2.33
C LEU A 71 -6.59 -17.09 3.20
N GLY A 72 -7.87 -17.29 3.51
CA GLY A 72 -8.32 -18.34 4.42
C GLY A 72 -7.87 -18.15 5.87
N LEU A 73 -7.66 -16.88 6.29
CA LEU A 73 -7.22 -16.55 7.64
C LEU A 73 -8.37 -16.69 8.65
N ARG A 74 -8.03 -16.74 9.92
CA ARG A 74 -8.98 -16.59 11.02
C ARG A 74 -9.66 -15.22 10.99
N PRO A 75 -10.84 -15.05 11.58
CA PRO A 75 -11.50 -13.76 11.71
C PRO A 75 -10.60 -12.71 12.38
N VAL A 76 -10.72 -11.47 11.93
CA VAL A 76 -9.97 -10.32 12.47
C VAL A 76 -10.29 -10.12 13.95
N ARG A 77 -9.27 -9.73 14.73
CA ARG A 77 -9.44 -9.31 16.12
C ARG A 77 -9.87 -7.84 16.17
N GLY A 78 -11.15 -7.57 15.95
CA GLY A 78 -11.69 -6.20 15.84
C GLY A 78 -11.34 -5.32 17.03
N ARG A 79 -11.39 -5.86 18.25
CA ARG A 79 -11.01 -5.14 19.47
C ARG A 79 -9.58 -4.62 19.49
N ILE A 80 -8.67 -5.23 18.70
CA ILE A 80 -7.26 -4.81 18.57
C ILE A 80 -7.10 -3.85 17.38
N LEU A 81 -7.99 -3.90 16.40
CA LEU A 81 -7.93 -3.04 15.23
C LEU A 81 -8.22 -1.56 15.56
N LEU A 82 -9.13 -1.29 16.50
CA LEU A 82 -9.44 0.08 16.94
C LEU A 82 -8.24 0.77 17.61
N PRO A 83 -7.55 0.16 18.61
CA PRO A 83 -6.29 0.73 19.11
C PRO A 83 -5.23 0.94 18.02
N ALA A 84 -5.13 0.03 17.05
CA ALA A 84 -4.17 0.17 15.95
C ALA A 84 -4.40 1.46 15.16
N ILE A 85 -5.66 1.74 14.77
CA ILE A 85 -5.97 2.98 14.03
C ILE A 85 -5.83 4.22 14.91
N ALA A 86 -6.15 4.14 16.21
CA ALA A 86 -5.97 5.26 17.14
C ALA A 86 -4.47 5.63 17.28
N LEU A 87 -3.58 4.63 17.44
CA LEU A 87 -2.13 4.83 17.49
C LEU A 87 -1.61 5.45 16.19
N ASN A 88 -2.03 4.91 15.03
CA ASN A 88 -1.64 5.46 13.74
C ASN A 88 -2.10 6.91 13.56
N SER A 89 -3.37 7.22 13.85
CA SER A 89 -3.91 8.57 13.74
C SER A 89 -3.24 9.54 14.72
N GLY A 90 -2.96 9.11 15.95
CA GLY A 90 -2.18 9.87 16.92
C GLY A 90 -0.77 10.16 16.42
N GLY A 91 -0.12 9.17 15.80
CA GLY A 91 1.18 9.35 15.16
C GLY A 91 1.14 10.38 14.02
N VAL A 92 0.13 10.33 13.15
CA VAL A 92 -0.07 11.32 12.07
C VAL A 92 -0.26 12.73 12.65
N LEU A 93 -1.08 12.89 13.68
CA LEU A 93 -1.29 14.20 14.34
C LEU A 93 -0.01 14.73 14.97
N LEU A 94 0.79 13.87 15.61
CA LEU A 94 2.10 14.25 16.13
C LEU A 94 3.08 14.65 15.02
N ALA A 95 3.08 13.97 13.89
CA ALA A 95 3.89 14.35 12.75
C ALA A 95 3.52 15.73 12.21
N LEU A 96 2.22 16.01 12.08
CA LEU A 96 1.72 17.34 11.67
C LEU A 96 2.14 18.43 12.67
N ALA A 97 2.13 18.14 13.96
CA ALA A 97 2.63 19.03 15.02
C ALA A 97 4.16 19.17 15.04
N GLY A 98 4.90 18.41 14.22
CA GLY A 98 6.37 18.47 14.14
C GLY A 98 7.11 17.54 15.11
N ALA A 99 6.38 16.75 15.89
CA ALA A 99 6.96 15.76 16.82
C ALA A 99 7.26 14.43 16.08
N ILE A 100 8.26 14.46 15.19
CA ILE A 100 8.52 13.37 14.23
C ILE A 100 8.91 12.06 14.92
N LEU A 101 9.80 12.09 15.92
CA LEU A 101 10.24 10.86 16.59
C LEU A 101 9.08 10.13 17.32
N PRO A 102 8.31 10.75 18.21
CA PRO A 102 7.15 10.07 18.80
C PRO A 102 6.09 9.69 17.75
N ALA A 103 5.94 10.46 16.68
CA ALA A 103 5.06 10.11 15.56
C ALA A 103 5.45 8.77 14.92
N THR A 104 6.72 8.58 14.57
CA THR A 104 7.20 7.33 13.95
C THR A 104 7.08 6.14 14.89
N VAL A 105 7.28 6.32 16.19
CA VAL A 105 7.06 5.27 17.20
C VAL A 105 5.60 4.84 17.25
N LEU A 106 4.66 5.81 17.29
CA LEU A 106 3.23 5.50 17.32
C LEU A 106 2.76 4.84 16.03
N ILE A 107 3.23 5.29 14.86
CA ILE A 107 2.91 4.70 13.55
C ILE A 107 3.41 3.25 13.48
N LEU A 108 4.66 2.99 13.87
CA LEU A 108 5.21 1.63 13.91
C LEU A 108 4.43 0.72 14.86
N THR A 109 4.12 1.21 16.06
CA THR A 109 3.33 0.45 17.04
C THR A 109 1.93 0.18 16.53
N GLY A 110 1.27 1.17 15.91
CA GLY A 110 -0.02 1.04 15.26
C GLY A 110 -0.02 0.00 14.15
N LEU A 111 1.01 0.01 13.29
CA LEU A 111 1.16 -0.98 12.22
C LEU A 111 1.35 -2.41 12.74
N VAL A 112 2.23 -2.61 13.73
CA VAL A 112 2.43 -3.93 14.36
C VAL A 112 1.12 -4.44 14.98
N THR A 113 0.40 -3.53 15.64
CA THR A 113 -0.91 -3.83 16.24
C THR A 113 -1.93 -4.18 15.14
N ALA A 114 -1.97 -3.46 14.02
CA ALA A 114 -2.86 -3.75 12.89
C ALA A 114 -2.54 -5.12 12.25
N ILE A 115 -1.27 -5.44 12.01
CA ILE A 115 -0.84 -6.75 11.47
C ILE A 115 -1.27 -7.89 12.40
N THR A 116 -1.14 -7.69 13.70
CA THR A 116 -1.56 -8.66 14.73
C THR A 116 -3.09 -8.81 14.75
N ALA A 117 -3.84 -7.70 14.61
CA ALA A 117 -5.29 -7.72 14.51
C ALA A 117 -5.78 -8.45 13.26
N LEU A 118 -5.13 -8.21 12.12
CA LEU A 118 -5.42 -8.84 10.81
C LEU A 118 -4.99 -10.30 10.74
N ARG A 119 -4.13 -10.78 11.64
CA ARG A 119 -3.63 -12.17 11.71
C ARG A 119 -2.89 -12.62 10.46
N LEU A 120 -2.23 -11.67 9.77
CA LEU A 120 -1.67 -11.88 8.42
C LEU A 120 -0.59 -12.95 8.34
N PHE A 121 0.21 -13.08 9.39
CA PHE A 121 1.32 -14.05 9.46
C PHE A 121 0.97 -15.30 10.29
N GLU A 122 -0.26 -15.40 10.79
CA GLU A 122 -0.74 -16.63 11.40
C GLU A 122 -1.00 -17.71 10.32
N PRO A 123 -0.94 -18.99 10.67
CA PRO A 123 -1.31 -20.06 9.76
C PRO A 123 -2.75 -19.91 9.28
N SER A 124 -2.98 -20.13 7.97
CA SER A 124 -4.33 -20.11 7.40
C SER A 124 -5.13 -21.31 7.88
N GLU A 125 -6.39 -21.11 8.27
CA GLU A 125 -7.30 -22.19 8.66
C GLU A 125 -7.85 -22.96 7.45
N ARG A 126 -7.92 -22.28 6.30
CA ARG A 126 -8.48 -22.81 5.05
C ARG A 126 -7.54 -22.51 3.89
N PRO A 127 -7.58 -23.30 2.82
CA PRO A 127 -6.86 -22.96 1.60
C PRO A 127 -7.22 -21.57 1.09
N ALA A 128 -6.24 -20.82 0.64
CA ALA A 128 -6.47 -19.50 0.04
C ALA A 128 -7.32 -19.63 -1.22
N LYS A 129 -8.24 -18.69 -1.43
CA LYS A 129 -9.08 -18.65 -2.63
C LYS A 129 -8.29 -18.04 -3.78
N VAL A 130 -7.57 -18.87 -4.54
CA VAL A 130 -6.74 -18.46 -5.68
C VAL A 130 -7.42 -18.64 -7.04
N LYS A 131 -8.72 -18.96 -7.08
CA LYS A 131 -9.45 -19.06 -8.36
C LYS A 131 -9.43 -17.70 -9.06
N GLY A 132 -8.94 -17.68 -10.31
CA GLY A 132 -8.85 -16.48 -11.14
C GLY A 132 -7.63 -15.57 -10.87
N VAL A 133 -6.72 -15.96 -9.98
CA VAL A 133 -5.46 -15.27 -9.70
C VAL A 133 -4.30 -16.27 -9.63
N HIS A 134 -3.05 -15.78 -9.61
CA HIS A 134 -1.89 -16.66 -9.47
C HIS A 134 -1.79 -17.22 -8.04
N VAL A 135 -1.28 -18.43 -7.91
CA VAL A 135 -1.11 -19.12 -6.61
C VAL A 135 -0.22 -18.38 -5.61
N SER A 136 0.67 -17.51 -6.09
CA SER A 136 1.52 -16.65 -5.25
C SER A 136 0.80 -15.42 -4.66
N PHE A 137 -0.48 -15.20 -4.97
CA PHE A 137 -1.26 -14.08 -4.45
C PHE A 137 -1.13 -13.90 -2.92
N PRO A 138 -1.29 -14.95 -2.07
CA PRO A 138 -1.15 -14.81 -0.63
C PRO A 138 0.26 -14.40 -0.19
N PHE A 139 1.29 -14.83 -0.91
CA PHE A 139 2.67 -14.45 -0.66
C PHE A 139 2.88 -12.95 -0.88
N PHE A 140 2.43 -12.40 -2.01
CA PHE A 140 2.60 -10.98 -2.31
C PHE A 140 1.82 -10.07 -1.38
N VAL A 141 0.63 -10.49 -0.92
CA VAL A 141 -0.12 -9.74 0.12
C VAL A 141 0.69 -9.68 1.43
N ARG A 142 1.29 -10.79 1.87
CA ARG A 142 2.14 -10.80 3.07
C ARG A 142 3.42 -10.00 2.87
N LEU A 143 4.04 -10.10 1.69
CA LEU A 143 5.21 -9.32 1.32
C LEU A 143 4.93 -7.82 1.35
N ALA A 144 3.75 -7.38 0.88
CA ALA A 144 3.35 -5.98 0.97
C ALA A 144 3.35 -5.49 2.43
N TYR A 145 2.76 -6.24 3.35
CA TYR A 145 2.78 -5.86 4.76
C TYR A 145 4.17 -5.92 5.40
N LEU A 146 5.05 -6.80 4.93
CA LEU A 146 6.46 -6.77 5.32
C LEU A 146 7.14 -5.47 4.87
N TRP A 147 6.85 -5.00 3.65
CA TRP A 147 7.32 -3.70 3.16
C TRP A 147 6.79 -2.53 3.99
N ALA A 148 5.53 -2.59 4.46
CA ALA A 148 5.00 -1.57 5.37
C ALA A 148 5.78 -1.54 6.70
N LEU A 149 6.16 -2.70 7.25
CA LEU A 149 7.02 -2.79 8.44
C LEU A 149 8.41 -2.19 8.18
N ILE A 150 9.02 -2.54 7.05
CA ILE A 150 10.32 -1.97 6.63
C ILE A 150 10.21 -0.45 6.51
N ALA A 151 9.14 0.07 5.89
CA ALA A 151 8.89 1.50 5.75
C ALA A 151 8.80 2.22 7.11
N ALA A 152 7.99 1.69 8.02
CA ALA A 152 7.83 2.27 9.36
C ALA A 152 9.15 2.22 10.17
N PHE A 153 9.91 1.13 10.04
CA PHE A 153 11.22 0.99 10.67
C PHE A 153 12.25 1.97 10.10
N LEU A 154 12.30 2.11 8.77
CA LEU A 154 13.16 3.12 8.10
C LEU A 154 12.77 4.55 8.50
N SER A 155 11.47 4.85 8.65
CA SER A 155 11.01 6.15 9.15
C SER A 155 11.52 6.42 10.57
N LEU A 156 11.46 5.42 11.46
CA LEU A 156 11.99 5.53 12.82
C LEU A 156 13.51 5.71 12.80
N TRP A 157 14.22 4.93 11.98
CA TRP A 157 15.67 5.10 11.81
C TRP A 157 16.01 6.50 11.31
N ALA A 158 15.32 7.00 10.29
CA ALA A 158 15.51 8.35 9.77
C ALA A 158 15.28 9.43 10.84
N ALA A 159 14.25 9.25 11.69
CA ALA A 159 13.97 10.18 12.79
C ALA A 159 15.04 10.19 13.90
N LEU A 160 15.80 9.10 14.04
CA LEU A 160 16.91 8.98 14.99
C LEU A 160 18.26 9.43 14.40
N SER A 161 18.39 9.48 13.08
CA SER A 161 19.64 9.77 12.39
C SER A 161 19.84 11.27 12.17
N ARG A 162 21.08 11.74 12.25
CA ARG A 162 21.44 13.13 11.94
C ARG A 162 21.43 13.42 10.44
N ASP A 163 21.89 12.47 9.64
CA ASP A 163 21.84 12.50 8.16
C ASP A 163 20.87 11.41 7.71
N SER A 164 19.67 11.83 7.34
CA SER A 164 18.53 10.94 7.10
C SER A 164 17.90 11.06 5.71
N SER A 165 18.44 11.91 4.82
CA SER A 165 17.82 12.24 3.53
C SER A 165 17.50 10.99 2.69
N GLY A 166 18.48 10.12 2.48
CA GLY A 166 18.28 8.86 1.73
C GLY A 166 17.39 7.86 2.45
N ILE A 167 17.42 7.81 3.78
CA ILE A 167 16.61 6.89 4.59
C ILE A 167 15.12 7.28 4.51
N TRP A 168 14.79 8.57 4.50
CA TRP A 168 13.41 9.04 4.28
C TRP A 168 12.90 8.65 2.89
N GLY A 169 13.75 8.79 1.84
CA GLY A 169 13.43 8.33 0.49
C GLY A 169 13.14 6.83 0.45
N ALA A 170 14.03 6.03 1.00
CA ALA A 170 13.88 4.58 1.09
C ALA A 170 12.60 4.16 1.85
N SER A 171 12.29 4.84 2.96
CA SER A 171 11.04 4.62 3.70
C SER A 171 9.80 4.89 2.83
N ARG A 172 9.78 6.00 2.09
CA ARG A 172 8.67 6.36 1.19
C ARG A 172 8.50 5.31 0.09
N HIS A 173 9.60 4.87 -0.56
CA HIS A 173 9.52 3.84 -1.58
C HIS A 173 9.06 2.48 -1.03
N ALA A 174 9.55 2.08 0.13
CA ALA A 174 9.08 0.87 0.80
C ALA A 174 7.56 0.93 1.09
N LEU A 175 7.04 2.10 1.48
CA LEU A 175 5.62 2.28 1.74
C LEU A 175 4.78 2.36 0.45
N THR A 176 5.19 3.21 -0.51
CA THR A 176 4.38 3.48 -1.71
C THR A 176 4.47 2.36 -2.73
N VAL A 177 5.66 1.90 -3.06
CA VAL A 177 5.86 0.83 -4.06
C VAL A 177 5.75 -0.54 -3.39
N GLY A 178 6.48 -0.75 -2.29
CA GLY A 178 6.53 -2.03 -1.60
C GLY A 178 5.18 -2.43 -1.00
N PHE A 179 4.49 -1.53 -0.30
CA PHE A 179 3.20 -1.83 0.32
C PHE A 179 2.01 -1.45 -0.57
N LEU A 180 1.81 -0.15 -0.82
CA LEU A 180 0.57 0.33 -1.46
C LEU A 180 0.43 -0.18 -2.90
N ALA A 181 1.45 -0.01 -3.75
CA ALA A 181 1.37 -0.47 -5.14
C ALA A 181 1.28 -2.00 -5.22
N THR A 182 2.00 -2.75 -4.40
CA THR A 182 1.89 -4.22 -4.35
C THR A 182 0.47 -4.66 -3.94
N MET A 183 -0.16 -3.99 -2.97
CA MET A 183 -1.56 -4.26 -2.61
C MET A 183 -2.52 -3.92 -3.76
N VAL A 184 -2.32 -2.78 -4.44
CA VAL A 184 -3.11 -2.40 -5.62
C VAL A 184 -2.96 -3.43 -6.73
N PHE A 185 -1.75 -3.89 -7.03
CA PHE A 185 -1.51 -4.90 -8.08
C PHE A 185 -2.11 -6.26 -7.73
N ALA A 186 -1.94 -6.70 -6.48
CA ALA A 186 -2.47 -7.99 -6.04
C ALA A 186 -4.00 -7.98 -5.96
N ILE A 187 -4.58 -7.00 -5.26
CA ILE A 187 -6.03 -6.92 -5.04
C ILE A 187 -6.75 -6.43 -6.30
N GLY A 188 -6.20 -5.44 -7.02
CA GLY A 188 -6.79 -4.89 -8.24
C GLY A 188 -7.02 -5.97 -9.31
N GLN A 189 -6.01 -6.78 -9.61
CA GLN A 189 -6.14 -7.86 -10.59
C GLN A 189 -7.11 -8.98 -10.15
N ARG A 190 -7.44 -9.06 -8.87
CA ARG A 190 -8.44 -9.97 -8.34
C ARG A 190 -9.85 -9.38 -8.40
N VAL A 191 -10.00 -8.12 -8.03
CA VAL A 191 -11.29 -7.50 -7.74
C VAL A 191 -11.87 -6.81 -8.98
N LEU A 192 -11.06 -6.11 -9.76
CA LEU A 192 -11.52 -5.37 -10.93
C LEU A 192 -12.21 -6.27 -12.00
N PRO A 193 -11.65 -7.44 -12.37
CA PRO A 193 -12.32 -8.33 -13.30
C PRO A 193 -13.67 -8.85 -12.78
N ALA A 194 -13.76 -9.10 -11.46
CA ALA A 194 -14.98 -9.57 -10.83
C ALA A 194 -16.10 -8.50 -10.87
N PHE A 195 -15.77 -7.24 -10.60
CA PHE A 195 -16.73 -6.13 -10.68
C PHE A 195 -17.16 -5.79 -12.11
N SER A 196 -16.34 -6.10 -13.10
CA SER A 196 -16.60 -5.84 -14.52
C SER A 196 -17.39 -6.96 -15.21
N GLY A 197 -18.33 -7.60 -14.51
CA GLY A 197 -19.19 -8.66 -15.07
C GLY A 197 -18.64 -10.08 -14.88
N MET A 198 -18.02 -10.36 -13.72
CA MET A 198 -17.50 -11.69 -13.34
C MET A 198 -16.47 -12.26 -14.31
N ARG A 199 -15.70 -11.39 -14.94
CA ARG A 199 -14.63 -11.78 -15.87
C ARG A 199 -13.49 -12.47 -15.13
N LEU A 200 -12.83 -13.39 -15.79
CA LEU A 200 -11.56 -13.95 -15.31
C LEU A 200 -10.42 -13.11 -15.85
N LEU A 201 -9.39 -12.94 -15.03
CA LEU A 201 -8.14 -12.26 -15.43
C LEU A 201 -7.57 -12.93 -16.68
N PHE A 202 -7.10 -12.12 -17.65
CA PHE A 202 -6.56 -12.61 -18.91
C PHE A 202 -5.43 -13.62 -18.68
N SER A 203 -4.48 -13.29 -17.80
CA SER A 203 -3.36 -14.16 -17.50
C SER A 203 -2.92 -14.06 -16.05
N THR A 204 -2.99 -15.16 -15.33
CA THR A 204 -2.46 -15.27 -13.97
C THR A 204 -0.91 -15.23 -13.97
N LYS A 205 -0.25 -15.67 -15.06
CA LYS A 205 1.21 -15.58 -15.22
C LYS A 205 1.67 -14.14 -15.36
N LEU A 206 0.94 -13.29 -16.12
CA LEU A 206 1.24 -11.85 -16.20
C LEU A 206 1.03 -11.15 -14.84
N MET A 207 0.02 -11.57 -14.06
CA MET A 207 -0.12 -11.11 -12.68
C MET A 207 1.13 -11.42 -11.85
N PHE A 208 1.64 -12.64 -11.91
CA PHE A 208 2.87 -13.01 -11.21
C PHE A 208 4.07 -12.19 -11.69
N CYS A 209 4.22 -12.05 -13.02
CA CYS A 209 5.31 -11.27 -13.61
C CYS A 209 5.30 -9.81 -13.15
N SER A 210 4.12 -9.14 -13.17
CA SER A 210 4.00 -7.75 -12.71
C SER A 210 4.34 -7.59 -11.23
N LEU A 211 3.89 -8.51 -10.38
CA LEU A 211 4.18 -8.49 -8.95
C LEU A 211 5.66 -8.78 -8.64
N MET A 212 6.29 -9.70 -9.38
CA MET A 212 7.73 -9.98 -9.25
C MET A 212 8.58 -8.80 -9.69
N LEU A 213 8.29 -8.20 -10.84
CA LEU A 213 8.99 -7.00 -11.31
C LEU A 213 8.87 -5.85 -10.30
N LEU A 214 7.68 -5.64 -9.75
CA LEU A 214 7.45 -4.62 -8.73
C LEU A 214 8.26 -4.91 -7.46
N ALA A 215 8.27 -6.16 -7.00
CA ALA A 215 9.03 -6.57 -5.81
C ALA A 215 10.55 -6.40 -5.99
N VAL A 216 11.07 -6.78 -7.18
CA VAL A 216 12.49 -6.60 -7.52
C VAL A 216 12.83 -5.12 -7.66
N GLY A 217 12.01 -4.34 -8.35
CA GLY A 217 12.18 -2.88 -8.49
C GLY A 217 12.21 -2.20 -7.12
N CYS A 218 11.25 -2.48 -6.26
CA CYS A 218 11.21 -1.95 -4.90
C CYS A 218 12.43 -2.35 -4.07
N LEU A 219 12.85 -3.62 -4.12
CA LEU A 219 14.05 -4.08 -3.42
C LEU A 219 15.30 -3.33 -3.87
N LEU A 220 15.50 -3.21 -5.18
CA LEU A 220 16.62 -2.46 -5.76
C LEU A 220 16.55 -0.99 -5.35
N ARG A 221 15.36 -0.37 -5.37
CA ARG A 221 15.18 1.04 -5.04
C ARG A 221 15.50 1.32 -3.58
N VAL A 222 14.86 0.61 -2.67
CA VAL A 222 15.04 0.81 -1.22
C VAL A 222 16.47 0.50 -0.79
N SER A 223 17.05 -0.61 -1.26
CA SER A 223 18.44 -0.96 -0.92
C SER A 223 19.44 0.05 -1.49
N SER A 224 19.25 0.50 -2.74
CA SER A 224 20.16 1.48 -3.34
C SER A 224 20.09 2.84 -2.64
N GLU A 225 18.91 3.31 -2.27
CA GLU A 225 18.78 4.57 -1.53
C GLU A 225 19.51 4.51 -0.19
N VAL A 226 19.33 3.44 0.59
CA VAL A 226 20.06 3.28 1.85
C VAL A 226 21.56 3.19 1.62
N LEU A 227 22.01 2.29 0.72
CA LEU A 227 23.44 2.01 0.54
C LEU A 227 24.21 3.14 -0.14
N ALA A 228 23.59 3.84 -1.11
CA ALA A 228 24.22 4.91 -1.85
C ALA A 228 24.33 6.20 -1.03
N TYR A 229 23.24 6.64 -0.40
CA TYR A 229 23.23 7.88 0.38
C TYR A 229 24.03 7.78 1.69
N GLN A 230 24.12 6.58 2.28
CA GLN A 230 24.99 6.36 3.44
C GLN A 230 26.46 6.11 3.04
N GLY A 231 26.80 6.19 1.75
CA GLY A 231 28.17 6.01 1.26
C GLY A 231 28.74 4.59 1.41
N MET A 232 27.89 3.61 1.74
CA MET A 232 28.32 2.23 2.00
C MET A 232 28.78 1.50 0.73
N VAL A 233 28.05 1.69 -0.37
CA VAL A 233 28.31 1.00 -1.66
C VAL A 233 28.16 1.97 -2.81
N ARG A 234 29.31 2.37 -3.42
CA ARG A 234 29.30 3.31 -4.54
C ARG A 234 28.53 2.81 -5.77
N ALA A 235 28.61 1.49 -6.05
CA ALA A 235 27.90 0.87 -7.17
C ALA A 235 26.36 0.92 -7.01
N ALA A 236 25.83 1.16 -5.80
CA ALA A 236 24.38 1.24 -5.56
C ALA A 236 23.70 2.37 -6.35
N TRP A 237 24.44 3.42 -6.74
CA TRP A 237 23.90 4.48 -7.60
C TRP A 237 23.42 3.96 -8.97
N SER A 238 24.07 2.93 -9.53
CA SER A 238 23.66 2.33 -10.80
C SER A 238 22.39 1.47 -10.68
N TRP A 239 21.99 1.08 -9.48
CA TRP A 239 20.76 0.28 -9.26
C TRP A 239 19.50 1.14 -9.32
N LEU A 240 19.59 2.46 -9.07
CA LEU A 240 18.46 3.38 -9.11
C LEU A 240 17.75 3.39 -10.47
N PRO A 241 18.42 3.62 -11.60
CA PRO A 241 17.76 3.56 -12.91
C PRO A 241 17.24 2.16 -13.23
N THR A 242 17.94 1.09 -12.82
CA THR A 242 17.49 -0.28 -13.02
C THR A 242 16.19 -0.55 -12.26
N SER A 243 16.05 -0.05 -11.03
CA SER A 243 14.79 -0.17 -10.26
C SER A 243 13.62 0.50 -10.98
N ALA A 244 13.84 1.71 -11.52
CA ALA A 244 12.80 2.44 -12.25
C ALA A 244 12.34 1.69 -13.51
N ILE A 245 13.26 1.05 -14.25
CA ILE A 245 12.92 0.23 -15.41
C ILE A 245 12.07 -0.98 -14.99
N CYS A 246 12.42 -1.66 -13.88
CA CYS A 246 11.65 -2.78 -13.36
C CYS A 246 10.23 -2.35 -12.94
N GLU A 247 10.11 -1.21 -12.28
CA GLU A 247 8.81 -0.68 -11.83
C GLU A 247 7.93 -0.25 -13.01
N MET A 248 8.51 0.42 -14.01
CA MET A 248 7.80 0.76 -15.25
C MET A 248 7.34 -0.49 -16.02
N ALA A 249 8.19 -1.50 -16.13
CA ALA A 249 7.82 -2.77 -16.74
C ALA A 249 6.69 -3.46 -15.95
N ALA A 250 6.73 -3.41 -14.60
CA ALA A 250 5.67 -3.94 -13.76
C ALA A 250 4.32 -3.27 -14.03
N VAL A 251 4.30 -1.93 -14.09
CA VAL A 251 3.08 -1.14 -14.41
C VAL A 251 2.56 -1.47 -15.80
N THR A 252 3.46 -1.57 -16.79
CA THR A 252 3.10 -1.90 -18.18
C THR A 252 2.46 -3.28 -18.27
N VAL A 253 3.07 -4.30 -17.65
CA VAL A 253 2.52 -5.68 -17.63
C VAL A 253 1.19 -5.73 -16.88
N PHE A 254 1.04 -5.01 -15.76
CA PHE A 254 -0.20 -4.89 -15.02
C PHE A 254 -1.31 -4.26 -15.87
N ALA A 255 -1.04 -3.10 -16.48
CA ALA A 255 -2.00 -2.39 -17.33
C ALA A 255 -2.40 -3.23 -18.53
N PHE A 256 -1.43 -3.85 -19.22
CA PHE A 256 -1.71 -4.74 -20.35
C PHE A 256 -2.61 -5.91 -19.96
N ASN A 257 -2.33 -6.58 -18.83
CA ASN A 257 -3.13 -7.69 -18.35
C ASN A 257 -4.60 -7.28 -18.08
N LEU A 258 -4.83 -6.11 -17.49
CA LEU A 258 -6.16 -5.57 -17.25
C LEU A 258 -6.85 -5.11 -18.55
N LEU A 259 -6.15 -4.40 -19.42
CA LEU A 259 -6.71 -3.93 -20.70
C LEU A 259 -7.23 -5.11 -21.54
N ILE A 260 -6.44 -6.17 -21.69
CA ILE A 260 -6.91 -7.38 -22.40
C ILE A 260 -8.07 -8.06 -21.67
N THR A 261 -8.05 -8.06 -20.32
CA THR A 261 -9.16 -8.61 -19.53
C THR A 261 -10.47 -7.86 -19.83
N PHE A 262 -10.43 -6.54 -19.93
CA PHE A 262 -11.62 -5.72 -20.19
C PHE A 262 -12.02 -5.69 -21.67
N ALA A 263 -11.06 -5.80 -22.60
CA ALA A 263 -11.36 -5.86 -24.04
C ALA A 263 -12.04 -7.17 -24.47
N ARG A 264 -11.84 -8.27 -23.72
CA ARG A 264 -12.51 -9.53 -24.02
C ARG A 264 -14.00 -9.44 -23.72
N GLN A 265 -14.83 -10.01 -24.57
CA GLN A 265 -16.27 -10.14 -24.29
C GLN A 265 -16.48 -10.97 -23.02
N ALA A 266 -17.39 -10.52 -22.15
CA ALA A 266 -17.81 -11.33 -21.02
C ALA A 266 -18.35 -12.66 -21.55
N PRO A 267 -18.03 -13.82 -20.94
CA PRO A 267 -18.66 -15.06 -21.32
C PRO A 267 -20.18 -14.86 -21.22
N ALA A 268 -20.88 -15.12 -22.33
CA ALA A 268 -22.35 -15.11 -22.32
C ALA A 268 -22.76 -16.00 -21.15
N ILE A 269 -23.51 -15.47 -20.20
CA ILE A 269 -24.15 -16.26 -19.16
C ILE A 269 -25.13 -17.13 -19.97
N ALA A 270 -24.79 -18.42 -20.17
CA ALA A 270 -25.69 -19.36 -20.79
C ALA A 270 -26.97 -19.28 -19.97
N ALA A 271 -28.02 -18.76 -20.57
CA ALA A 271 -29.33 -18.74 -19.96
C ALA A 271 -29.64 -20.21 -19.65
N GLN A 272 -29.57 -20.56 -18.36
CA GLN A 272 -30.10 -21.88 -17.96
C GLN A 272 -31.57 -21.86 -18.36
N PRO A 273 -32.02 -22.82 -19.24
CA PRO A 273 -33.42 -22.90 -19.53
C PRO A 273 -34.14 -23.10 -18.19
N LEU A 274 -35.10 -22.21 -17.93
CA LEU A 274 -36.01 -22.36 -16.80
C LEU A 274 -36.55 -23.78 -16.86
N ARG A 275 -36.20 -24.62 -15.90
CA ARG A 275 -36.89 -25.89 -15.72
C ARG A 275 -38.34 -25.54 -15.43
N GLU A 276 -39.21 -25.81 -16.38
CA GLU A 276 -40.63 -25.75 -16.13
C GLU A 276 -40.96 -26.74 -14.99
N PRO A 277 -41.71 -26.30 -13.99
CA PRO A 277 -42.17 -27.18 -12.92
C PRO A 277 -43.16 -28.18 -13.55
N GLY A 278 -42.78 -29.47 -13.59
CA GLY A 278 -43.66 -30.57 -13.91
C GLY A 278 -44.61 -30.91 -12.77
#